data_5e7094f2f4b8cd85a6ec118884f3db06
#
_entry.id   5e7094f2f4b8cd85a6ec118884f3db06
#
_cell.length_a   1.000
_cell.length_b   1.000
_cell.length_c   1.000
_cell.angle_alpha   90.00
_cell.angle_beta   90.00
_cell.angle_gamma   90.00
#
_symmetry.space_group_name_H-M   'P 1'
#
loop_
_entity.id
_entity.type
_entity.pdbx_description
1 polymer ?
#
loop_
_entity_poly.entity_id
_entity_poly.type
_entity_poly.pdbx_seq_one_letter_code
_entity_poly.pdbx_strand_id
1 'polypeptide(L)'
;MRKEIGFTLIEMMIVVALLGIIAGIAAPSLAMFAKNSALSGASEDLLNVFSYAKTEAIKRGTSISVCNSANPTADTPTCVTSTPNWTTGWLVFLDADGDSSYDSGETLLQIGHAVKNVSSISVSNNTKALRFRSVVLAGSSDTVFTLCNSGAKARTVTVDKVGRIRRDLGTTCS
;
A
#
# COMPACT_ATOMS: atom_id res chain seq x y z
N MET A 1 33.57 -52.78 5.98
CA MET A 1 33.92 -51.47 6.59
C MET A 1 33.69 -50.41 5.53
N ARG A 2 32.72 -49.49 5.72
CA ARG A 2 32.53 -48.33 4.83
C ARG A 2 33.64 -47.32 5.17
N LYS A 3 34.41 -46.90 4.16
CA LYS A 3 35.43 -45.88 4.29
C LYS A 3 34.71 -44.54 4.40
N GLU A 4 34.74 -43.89 5.53
CA GLU A 4 34.27 -42.52 5.74
C GLU A 4 35.27 -41.59 5.03
N ILE A 5 34.78 -40.94 3.95
CA ILE A 5 35.58 -39.97 3.20
C ILE A 5 35.29 -38.61 3.84
N GLY A 6 36.23 -38.11 4.64
CA GLY A 6 36.15 -36.77 5.24
C GLY A 6 36.50 -35.67 4.24
N PHE A 7 35.90 -34.49 4.42
CA PHE A 7 36.21 -33.29 3.64
C PHE A 7 37.61 -32.77 3.94
N THR A 8 38.33 -32.34 2.92
CA THR A 8 39.64 -31.69 3.09
C THR A 8 39.49 -30.22 3.45
N LEU A 9 40.44 -29.63 4.14
CA LEU A 9 40.45 -28.21 4.49
C LEU A 9 40.42 -27.33 3.24
N ILE A 10 41.15 -27.71 2.18
CA ILE A 10 41.18 -26.97 0.92
C ILE A 10 39.79 -26.95 0.22
N GLU A 11 39.05 -28.05 0.28
CA GLU A 11 37.73 -28.17 -0.30
C GLU A 11 36.72 -27.23 0.38
N MET A 12 36.79 -27.13 1.72
CA MET A 12 35.98 -26.19 2.48
C MET A 12 36.34 -24.73 2.17
N MET A 13 37.60 -24.40 1.99
CA MET A 13 38.07 -23.06 1.61
C MET A 13 37.52 -22.65 0.22
N ILE A 14 37.55 -23.56 -0.76
CA ILE A 14 37.00 -23.31 -2.10
C ILE A 14 35.50 -23.09 -2.03
N VAL A 15 34.76 -23.91 -1.29
CA VAL A 15 33.29 -23.76 -1.13
C VAL A 15 32.93 -22.42 -0.50
N VAL A 16 33.61 -22.01 0.57
CA VAL A 16 33.35 -20.71 1.22
C VAL A 16 33.68 -19.55 0.29
N ALA A 17 34.79 -19.64 -0.47
CA ALA A 17 35.12 -18.60 -1.46
C ALA A 17 34.04 -18.46 -2.57
N LEU A 18 33.55 -19.58 -3.11
CA LEU A 18 32.50 -19.58 -4.10
C LEU A 18 31.17 -19.03 -3.54
N LEU A 19 30.79 -19.43 -2.33
CA LEU A 19 29.60 -18.90 -1.66
C LEU A 19 29.71 -17.39 -1.42
N GLY A 20 30.90 -16.88 -1.06
CA GLY A 20 31.14 -15.45 -0.91
C GLY A 20 30.91 -14.66 -2.21
N ILE A 21 31.36 -15.17 -3.34
CA ILE A 21 31.18 -14.55 -4.65
C ILE A 21 29.67 -14.54 -5.03
N ILE A 22 29.01 -15.67 -4.88
CA ILE A 22 27.56 -15.79 -5.19
C ILE A 22 26.74 -14.84 -4.30
N ALA A 23 27.01 -14.80 -3.01
CA ALA A 23 26.33 -13.92 -2.07
C ALA A 23 26.51 -12.43 -2.41
N GLY A 24 27.72 -12.03 -2.84
CA GLY A 24 28.04 -10.67 -3.24
C GLY A 24 27.21 -10.17 -4.44
N ILE A 25 26.89 -11.05 -5.38
CA ILE A 25 26.09 -10.71 -6.57
C ILE A 25 24.58 -10.81 -6.26
N ALA A 26 24.17 -11.77 -5.43
CA ALA A 26 22.77 -12.02 -5.13
C ALA A 26 22.15 -10.97 -4.18
N ALA A 27 22.91 -10.41 -3.24
CA ALA A 27 22.41 -9.51 -2.22
C ALA A 27 21.72 -8.23 -2.79
N PRO A 28 22.30 -7.47 -3.74
CA PRO A 28 21.65 -6.28 -4.28
C PRO A 28 20.37 -6.62 -5.08
N SER A 29 20.36 -7.73 -5.79
CA SER A 29 19.19 -8.21 -6.54
C SER A 29 18.04 -8.56 -5.60
N LEU A 30 18.30 -9.22 -4.49
CA LEU A 30 17.30 -9.58 -3.49
C LEU A 30 16.70 -8.34 -2.80
N ALA A 31 17.52 -7.34 -2.50
CA ALA A 31 17.04 -6.08 -1.92
C ALA A 31 16.06 -5.34 -2.86
N MET A 32 16.38 -5.29 -4.17
CA MET A 32 15.49 -4.69 -5.16
C MET A 32 14.19 -5.50 -5.34
N PHE A 33 14.28 -6.82 -5.33
CA PHE A 33 13.11 -7.69 -5.35
C PHE A 33 12.19 -7.43 -4.14
N ALA A 34 12.74 -7.32 -2.94
CA ALA A 34 11.98 -7.04 -1.72
C ALA A 34 11.25 -5.68 -1.81
N LYS A 35 11.93 -4.61 -2.30
CA LYS A 35 11.33 -3.30 -2.51
C LYS A 35 10.15 -3.36 -3.51
N ASN A 36 10.33 -4.04 -4.63
CA ASN A 36 9.28 -4.18 -5.64
C ASN A 36 8.10 -5.01 -5.13
N SER A 37 8.35 -6.05 -4.34
CA SER A 37 7.32 -6.87 -3.71
C SER A 37 6.50 -6.05 -2.71
N ALA A 38 7.15 -5.24 -1.86
CA ALA A 38 6.48 -4.35 -0.91
C ALA A 38 5.58 -3.32 -1.63
N LEU A 39 6.08 -2.68 -2.69
CA LEU A 39 5.28 -1.74 -3.49
C LEU A 39 4.08 -2.43 -4.16
N SER A 40 4.27 -3.65 -4.66
CA SER A 40 3.19 -4.43 -5.27
C SER A 40 2.10 -4.77 -4.24
N GLY A 41 2.49 -5.27 -3.06
CA GLY A 41 1.55 -5.56 -1.97
C GLY A 41 0.78 -4.33 -1.52
N ALA A 42 1.48 -3.22 -1.22
CA ALA A 42 0.84 -1.99 -0.79
C ALA A 42 -0.12 -1.40 -1.84
N SER A 43 0.23 -1.50 -3.12
CA SER A 43 -0.67 -1.05 -4.20
C SER A 43 -1.90 -1.94 -4.34
N GLU A 44 -1.78 -3.24 -4.05
CA GLU A 44 -2.90 -4.16 -3.99
C GLU A 44 -3.83 -3.86 -2.82
N ASP A 45 -3.26 -3.55 -1.64
CA ASP A 45 -4.05 -3.18 -0.46
C ASP A 45 -4.90 -1.93 -0.73
N LEU A 46 -4.32 -0.89 -1.35
CA LEU A 46 -5.07 0.30 -1.75
C LEU A 46 -6.16 0.01 -2.79
N LEU A 47 -5.86 -0.81 -3.78
CA LEU A 47 -6.84 -1.22 -4.78
C LEU A 47 -8.01 -1.97 -4.12
N ASN A 48 -7.70 -2.88 -3.21
CA ASN A 48 -8.68 -3.70 -2.51
C ASN A 48 -9.58 -2.85 -1.59
N VAL A 49 -8.99 -1.91 -0.83
CA VAL A 49 -9.78 -1.07 0.08
C VAL A 49 -10.73 -0.14 -0.68
N PHE A 50 -10.28 0.46 -1.79
CA PHE A 50 -11.16 1.31 -2.61
C PHE A 50 -12.25 0.49 -3.31
N SER A 51 -11.93 -0.73 -3.77
CA SER A 51 -12.90 -1.66 -4.35
C SER A 51 -13.92 -2.13 -3.31
N TYR A 52 -13.48 -2.39 -2.09
CA TYR A 52 -14.36 -2.72 -0.97
C TYR A 52 -15.30 -1.56 -0.65
N ALA A 53 -14.77 -0.33 -0.47
CA ALA A 53 -15.57 0.84 -0.17
C ALA A 53 -16.63 1.10 -1.26
N LYS A 54 -16.25 0.99 -2.52
CA LYS A 54 -17.18 1.11 -3.65
C LYS A 54 -18.28 0.04 -3.61
N THR A 55 -17.90 -1.21 -3.36
CA THR A 55 -18.86 -2.33 -3.31
C THR A 55 -19.84 -2.16 -2.15
N GLU A 56 -19.35 -1.74 -0.97
CA GLU A 56 -20.21 -1.48 0.20
C GLU A 56 -21.14 -0.28 -0.04
N ALA A 57 -20.66 0.77 -0.72
CA ALA A 57 -21.52 1.92 -1.09
C ALA A 57 -22.67 1.49 -2.01
N ILE A 58 -22.40 0.65 -3.00
CA ILE A 58 -23.42 0.12 -3.90
C ILE A 58 -24.40 -0.79 -3.14
N LYS A 59 -23.86 -1.70 -2.31
CA LYS A 59 -24.64 -2.69 -1.57
C LYS A 59 -25.59 -2.08 -0.55
N ARG A 60 -25.13 -1.02 0.14
CA ARG A 60 -25.90 -0.33 1.20
C ARG A 60 -26.74 0.83 0.66
N GLY A 61 -26.49 1.28 -0.58
CA GLY A 61 -27.15 2.45 -1.17
C GLY A 61 -26.80 3.77 -0.47
N THR A 62 -25.65 3.84 0.22
CA THR A 62 -25.23 4.99 1.04
C THR A 62 -23.78 5.39 0.71
N SER A 63 -23.32 6.52 1.25
CA SER A 63 -21.94 6.96 1.10
C SER A 63 -21.01 6.14 2.00
N ILE A 64 -19.89 5.70 1.43
CA ILE A 64 -18.78 5.10 2.15
C ILE A 64 -17.53 5.93 1.85
N SER A 65 -16.87 6.39 2.90
CA SER A 65 -15.63 7.17 2.79
C SER A 65 -14.41 6.39 3.23
N VAL A 66 -13.30 6.63 2.55
CA VAL A 66 -11.96 6.15 2.92
C VAL A 66 -11.10 7.36 3.17
N CYS A 67 -10.71 7.60 4.42
CA CYS A 67 -9.81 8.70 4.76
C CYS A 67 -8.44 8.21 5.23
N ASN A 68 -7.40 9.01 4.98
CA ASN A 68 -6.11 8.80 5.60
C ASN A 68 -6.19 9.04 7.11
N SER A 69 -5.56 8.18 7.89
CA SER A 69 -5.47 8.28 9.35
C SER A 69 -4.02 8.17 9.80
N ALA A 70 -3.63 9.01 10.74
CA ALA A 70 -2.34 8.92 11.42
C ALA A 70 -2.37 7.95 12.62
N ASN A 71 -3.57 7.62 13.11
CA ASN A 71 -3.81 6.79 14.30
C ASN A 71 -4.92 5.75 14.08
N PRO A 72 -4.90 4.96 12.99
CA PRO A 72 -6.04 4.12 12.59
C PRO A 72 -6.40 3.04 13.62
N THR A 73 -5.46 2.66 14.48
CA THR A 73 -5.64 1.62 15.50
C THR A 73 -5.84 2.17 16.91
N ALA A 74 -6.02 3.49 17.08
CA ALA A 74 -6.32 4.10 18.37
C ALA A 74 -7.75 3.75 18.83
N ASP A 75 -8.04 3.91 20.11
CA ASP A 75 -9.40 3.75 20.66
C ASP A 75 -10.40 4.73 20.03
N THR A 76 -9.90 5.91 19.65
CA THR A 76 -10.63 6.94 18.91
C THR A 76 -9.84 7.33 17.67
N PRO A 77 -9.94 6.57 16.58
CA PRO A 77 -9.23 6.88 15.35
C PRO A 77 -9.83 8.12 14.68
N THR A 78 -9.00 8.88 13.98
CA THR A 78 -9.44 10.13 13.31
C THR A 78 -8.88 10.24 11.90
N CYS A 79 -9.60 10.92 11.02
CA CYS A 79 -9.11 11.31 9.71
C CYS A 79 -8.10 12.46 9.82
N VAL A 80 -7.10 12.47 8.93
CA VAL A 80 -6.11 13.55 8.86
C VAL A 80 -6.73 14.82 8.29
N THR A 81 -6.55 15.92 9.00
CA THR A 81 -7.01 17.26 8.58
C THR A 81 -5.94 18.09 7.87
N SER A 82 -4.66 17.77 8.06
CA SER A 82 -3.49 18.40 7.45
C SER A 82 -3.05 17.71 6.15
N THR A 83 -1.75 17.70 5.85
CA THR A 83 -1.17 17.00 4.71
C THR A 83 -1.30 15.49 4.88
N PRO A 84 -1.91 14.77 3.92
CA PRO A 84 -2.11 13.33 4.03
C PRO A 84 -0.79 12.57 3.88
N ASN A 85 -0.64 11.54 4.71
CA ASN A 85 0.42 10.56 4.59
C ASN A 85 -0.20 9.15 4.58
N TRP A 86 -0.50 8.65 3.42
CA TRP A 86 -1.20 7.37 3.25
C TRP A 86 -0.38 6.14 3.68
N THR A 87 0.91 6.32 4.03
CA THR A 87 1.71 5.24 4.64
C THR A 87 1.32 4.94 6.08
N THR A 88 0.68 5.88 6.79
CA THR A 88 0.30 5.71 8.21
C THR A 88 -0.93 4.83 8.38
N GLY A 89 -1.76 4.73 7.34
CA GLY A 89 -2.98 3.93 7.34
C GLY A 89 -4.22 4.72 6.94
N TRP A 90 -5.37 4.06 7.04
CA TRP A 90 -6.66 4.64 6.63
C TRP A 90 -7.81 4.04 7.41
N LEU A 91 -8.95 4.74 7.37
CA LEU A 91 -10.23 4.28 7.89
C LEU A 91 -11.23 4.15 6.73
N VAL A 92 -12.07 3.12 6.78
CA VAL A 92 -13.23 2.96 5.89
C VAL A 92 -14.47 2.99 6.77
N PHE A 93 -15.37 3.90 6.50
CA PHE A 93 -16.55 4.13 7.33
C PHE A 93 -17.79 4.50 6.53
N LEU A 94 -18.94 4.33 7.17
CA LEU A 94 -20.22 4.77 6.64
C LEU A 94 -20.33 6.27 6.89
N ASP A 95 -20.22 7.05 5.84
CA ASP A 95 -20.21 8.52 5.85
C ASP A 95 -21.66 9.02 5.72
N ALA A 96 -22.30 9.18 6.88
CA ALA A 96 -23.73 9.44 6.95
C ALA A 96 -24.11 10.86 6.55
N ASP A 97 -23.30 11.84 6.92
CA ASP A 97 -23.52 13.27 6.63
C ASP A 97 -22.80 13.73 5.34
N GLY A 98 -21.84 12.94 4.85
CA GLY A 98 -21.18 13.16 3.57
C GLY A 98 -20.04 14.18 3.63
N ASP A 99 -19.43 14.39 4.79
CA ASP A 99 -18.33 15.34 4.96
C ASP A 99 -16.94 14.71 4.71
N SER A 100 -16.87 13.35 4.62
CA SER A 100 -15.66 12.56 4.41
C SER A 100 -14.69 12.59 5.61
N SER A 101 -15.17 12.94 6.78
CA SER A 101 -14.49 12.86 8.07
C SER A 101 -15.12 11.76 8.91
N TYR A 102 -14.32 11.07 9.73
CA TYR A 102 -14.87 10.02 10.59
C TYR A 102 -15.28 10.60 11.94
N ASP A 103 -16.56 10.53 12.26
CA ASP A 103 -17.16 11.05 13.46
C ASP A 103 -17.65 9.95 14.42
N SER A 104 -17.79 10.30 15.71
CA SER A 104 -18.13 9.36 16.79
C SER A 104 -19.50 8.67 16.66
N GLY A 105 -20.38 9.12 15.73
CA GLY A 105 -21.69 8.50 15.46
C GLY A 105 -21.68 7.58 14.25
N GLU A 106 -20.58 7.49 13.53
CA GLU A 106 -20.48 6.76 12.29
C GLU A 106 -19.97 5.34 12.47
N THR A 107 -20.34 4.47 11.54
CA THR A 107 -19.94 3.06 11.62
C THR A 107 -18.62 2.83 10.91
N LEU A 108 -17.58 2.49 11.67
CA LEU A 108 -16.30 2.05 11.13
C LEU A 108 -16.46 0.64 10.53
N LEU A 109 -16.08 0.48 9.25
CA LEU A 109 -16.22 -0.77 8.51
C LEU A 109 -14.89 -1.53 8.42
N GLN A 110 -13.79 -0.81 8.22
CA GLN A 110 -12.47 -1.40 8.09
C GLN A 110 -11.38 -0.41 8.52
N ILE A 111 -10.31 -0.95 9.09
CA ILE A 111 -9.09 -0.22 9.45
C ILE A 111 -7.96 -0.70 8.55
N GLY A 112 -7.28 0.23 7.90
CA GLY A 112 -6.03 -0.04 7.20
C GLY A 112 -4.83 0.31 8.07
N HIS A 113 -3.95 -0.67 8.25
CA HIS A 113 -2.74 -0.49 9.05
C HIS A 113 -1.67 0.30 8.31
N ALA A 114 -0.67 0.76 9.06
CA ALA A 114 0.50 1.41 8.48
C ALA A 114 1.20 0.50 7.45
N VAL A 115 1.50 1.06 6.29
CA VAL A 115 2.16 0.36 5.19
C VAL A 115 3.65 0.24 5.50
N LYS A 116 4.14 -1.00 5.57
CA LYS A 116 5.56 -1.28 5.87
C LYS A 116 6.39 -1.39 4.59
N ASN A 117 7.66 -1.00 4.69
CA ASN A 117 8.64 -1.14 3.59
C ASN A 117 8.28 -0.38 2.30
N VAL A 118 7.49 0.69 2.42
CA VAL A 118 7.21 1.67 1.37
C VAL A 118 7.66 3.04 1.88
N SER A 119 8.51 3.72 1.10
CA SER A 119 9.09 5.00 1.53
C SER A 119 8.07 6.14 1.51
N SER A 120 7.20 6.15 0.50
CA SER A 120 6.17 7.19 0.40
C SER A 120 4.96 6.71 -0.41
N ILE A 121 3.80 7.26 -0.07
CA ILE A 121 2.57 7.21 -0.87
C ILE A 121 2.11 8.65 -1.06
N SER A 122 2.45 9.23 -2.20
CA SER A 122 1.97 10.56 -2.59
C SER A 122 0.63 10.46 -3.29
N VAL A 123 -0.19 11.48 -3.15
CA VAL A 123 -1.53 11.52 -3.74
C VAL A 123 -1.75 12.83 -4.49
N SER A 124 -2.41 12.78 -5.64
CA SER A 124 -2.75 13.98 -6.41
C SER A 124 -3.69 14.88 -5.61
N ASN A 125 -3.58 16.20 -5.82
CA ASN A 125 -4.44 17.22 -5.21
C ASN A 125 -4.50 17.18 -3.67
N ASN A 126 -3.50 16.59 -3.02
CA ASN A 126 -3.44 16.50 -1.56
C ASN A 126 -4.69 15.83 -0.95
N THR A 127 -5.24 14.83 -1.65
CA THR A 127 -6.50 14.16 -1.31
C THR A 127 -6.40 13.43 0.03
N LYS A 128 -7.21 13.84 1.00
CA LYS A 128 -7.22 13.28 2.37
C LYS A 128 -8.21 12.15 2.51
N ALA A 129 -9.29 12.19 1.73
CA ALA A 129 -10.35 11.18 1.73
C ALA A 129 -10.94 10.99 0.34
N LEU A 130 -11.48 9.81 0.10
CA LEU A 130 -12.26 9.46 -1.08
C LEU A 130 -13.64 8.98 -0.64
N ARG A 131 -14.70 9.57 -1.19
CA ARG A 131 -16.08 9.17 -0.90
C ARG A 131 -16.69 8.46 -2.09
N PHE A 132 -17.16 7.25 -1.87
CA PHE A 132 -17.87 6.41 -2.82
C PHE A 132 -19.37 6.49 -2.57
N ARG A 133 -20.15 6.69 -3.63
CA ARG A 133 -21.61 6.63 -3.62
C ARG A 133 -22.10 5.48 -4.48
N SER A 134 -23.35 5.09 -4.33
CA SER A 134 -23.94 3.96 -5.08
C SER A 134 -23.91 4.15 -6.60
N VAL A 135 -23.84 5.38 -7.09
CA VAL A 135 -23.90 5.67 -8.53
C VAL A 135 -22.60 6.25 -9.08
N VAL A 136 -21.91 7.14 -8.36
CA VAL A 136 -20.70 7.85 -8.83
C VAL A 136 -19.76 8.16 -7.67
N LEU A 137 -18.45 8.18 -7.94
CA LEU A 137 -17.47 8.77 -7.04
C LEU A 137 -17.75 10.26 -6.83
N ALA A 138 -17.69 10.73 -5.61
CA ALA A 138 -17.83 12.14 -5.31
C ALA A 138 -16.51 12.88 -5.54
N GLY A 139 -16.13 13.07 -6.79
CA GLY A 139 -14.94 13.80 -7.17
C GLY A 139 -15.05 14.38 -8.58
N SER A 140 -14.45 15.55 -8.82
CA SER A 140 -14.43 16.22 -10.12
C SER A 140 -13.25 15.80 -11.01
N SER A 141 -12.27 15.09 -10.46
CA SER A 141 -11.04 14.68 -11.14
C SER A 141 -10.56 13.31 -10.67
N ASP A 142 -9.74 12.67 -11.49
CA ASP A 142 -9.07 11.43 -11.13
C ASP A 142 -8.14 11.64 -9.94
N THR A 143 -8.12 10.69 -9.02
CA THR A 143 -7.18 10.68 -7.90
C THR A 143 -6.13 9.59 -8.13
N VAL A 144 -4.87 10.00 -8.12
CA VAL A 144 -3.73 9.11 -8.36
C VAL A 144 -2.89 8.99 -7.10
N PHE A 145 -2.74 7.78 -6.61
CA PHE A 145 -1.82 7.41 -5.54
C PHE A 145 -0.54 6.86 -6.16
N THR A 146 0.60 7.44 -5.83
CA THR A 146 1.91 6.98 -6.31
C THR A 146 2.74 6.46 -5.15
N LEU A 147 3.03 5.17 -5.18
CA LEU A 147 3.79 4.46 -4.18
C LEU A 147 5.24 4.33 -4.64
N CYS A 148 6.18 4.75 -3.80
CA CYS A 148 7.59 4.80 -4.14
C CYS A 148 8.51 4.19 -3.08
N ASN A 149 9.55 3.53 -3.59
CA ASN A 149 10.78 3.19 -2.89
C ASN A 149 11.97 3.59 -3.77
N SER A 150 12.98 4.21 -3.19
CA SER A 150 14.17 4.69 -3.94
C SER A 150 14.79 3.58 -4.79
N GLY A 151 14.98 3.86 -6.08
CA GLY A 151 15.54 2.97 -7.09
C GLY A 151 14.58 1.93 -7.66
N ALA A 152 13.38 1.75 -7.09
CA ALA A 152 12.37 0.82 -7.60
C ALA A 152 11.42 1.53 -8.60
N LYS A 153 10.68 0.75 -9.38
CA LYS A 153 9.60 1.28 -10.22
C LYS A 153 8.38 1.58 -9.36
N ALA A 154 7.88 2.81 -9.43
CA ALA A 154 6.65 3.20 -8.76
C ALA A 154 5.47 2.29 -9.12
N ARG A 155 4.52 2.19 -8.21
CA ARG A 155 3.18 1.66 -8.48
C ARG A 155 2.19 2.80 -8.36
N THR A 156 1.27 2.88 -9.30
CA THR A 156 0.19 3.87 -9.23
C THR A 156 -1.15 3.17 -9.06
N VAL A 157 -1.98 3.71 -8.19
CA VAL A 157 -3.39 3.33 -8.05
C VAL A 157 -4.22 4.55 -8.40
N THR A 158 -5.01 4.44 -9.45
CA THR A 158 -5.87 5.54 -9.94
C THR A 158 -7.31 5.21 -9.65
N VAL A 159 -8.01 6.14 -9.02
CA VAL A 159 -9.46 6.13 -8.87
C VAL A 159 -10.00 7.24 -9.75
N ASP A 160 -10.66 6.88 -10.85
CA ASP A 160 -11.20 7.87 -11.78
C ASP A 160 -12.54 8.46 -11.29
N LYS A 161 -12.96 9.54 -11.90
CA LYS A 161 -14.21 10.27 -11.55
C LYS A 161 -15.49 9.44 -11.66
N VAL A 162 -15.45 8.29 -12.34
CA VAL A 162 -16.59 7.34 -12.42
C VAL A 162 -16.42 6.17 -11.44
N GLY A 163 -15.40 6.26 -10.55
CA GLY A 163 -15.14 5.27 -9.53
C GLY A 163 -14.53 3.97 -10.06
N ARG A 164 -13.93 3.97 -11.24
CA ARG A 164 -13.14 2.83 -11.71
C ARG A 164 -11.75 2.89 -11.06
N ILE A 165 -11.32 1.79 -10.51
CA ILE A 165 -10.04 1.65 -9.83
C ILE A 165 -9.11 0.83 -10.72
N ARG A 166 -7.91 1.33 -10.96
CA ARG A 166 -6.89 0.64 -11.75
C ARG A 166 -5.52 0.79 -11.11
N ARG A 167 -4.66 -0.16 -11.39
CA ARG A 167 -3.27 -0.16 -10.95
C ARG A 167 -2.35 -0.22 -12.17
N ASP A 168 -1.34 0.63 -12.20
CA ASP A 168 -0.38 0.72 -13.28
C ASP A 168 1.07 0.78 -12.75
N LEU A 169 2.03 0.57 -13.64
CA LEU A 169 3.45 0.79 -13.39
C LEU A 169 3.79 2.26 -13.68
N GLY A 170 4.42 2.91 -12.73
CA GLY A 170 4.95 4.27 -12.89
C GLY A 170 6.42 4.29 -13.34
N THR A 171 7.00 5.49 -13.32
CA THR A 171 8.42 5.72 -13.56
C THR A 171 9.28 5.23 -12.39
N THR A 172 10.61 5.20 -12.58
CA THR A 172 11.52 4.88 -11.47
C THR A 172 11.46 5.98 -10.40
N CYS A 173 11.36 5.57 -9.14
CA CYS A 173 11.41 6.49 -8.00
C CYS A 173 12.83 7.04 -7.80
N SER A 174 12.92 8.32 -7.62
CA SER A 174 14.18 9.02 -7.25
C SER A 174 14.48 8.86 -5.76
#